data_d85cebac592c9b9e23524b0866f8cca1
#
_entry.id   d85cebac592c9b9e23524b0866f8cca1
#
_cell.length_a   1.000
_cell.length_b   1.000
_cell.length_c   1.000
_cell.angle_alpha   90.00
_cell.angle_beta   90.00
_cell.angle_gamma   90.00
#
_symmetry.space_group_name_H-M   'P 1'
#
loop_
_entity.id
_entity.type
_entity.pdbx_description
1 polymer ?
#
loop_
_entity_poly.entity_id
_entity_poly.type
_entity_poly.pdbx_seq_one_letter_code
_entity_poly.pdbx_strand_id
1 'polypeptide(L)'
;MTITKKWDDGLTNAEREIPDMYLSTEKPSKSTKGYTVTFHGNGLKFADGTDENMVVYNSSGQIVEGSYKEAVGTGVAWYSDEACKNRVMISDDGVPQVELTGDLDLWAKEMTFTLVSGITFRNKIPESATEVIFTDEVKPKDKEVIDVDADGDGGAVAWLDGDAKTVLKVSTQFLGVKVQAAINSGYMFSSRSNLHKIDLEMLDTQKVTDMRYMFYDCSGLTSLDLSPLDTQNVTYINGMFSGCSGLTSLDLTPLDTQKVTDMSCMFYDCSGLTNLDLTPLDTQNVTDMRSMFHNCSSLMSLDLTPLDVQKTTSMACMFYGCSSLTSLNLAPLDTQKVTDMRSMFSGCSGLTSLDLTPLDTQKVTDIRFMFDGCSGLTNLDLTLLDTKSVTNMAGIFSGCSGLTSLNLTSLDTQNVTNMSEMFSGCSGLTSLDLTPLDTQNVTDMSEMFSGCSGLTSLDLVPLNTQNVTNMSKMFYYCSGLTS
;
A
#
# COMPACT_ATOMS: atom_id res chain seq x y z
N MET A 1 -1.92 16.89 -79.07
CA MET A 1 -2.70 16.04 -78.17
C MET A 1 -3.53 16.99 -77.33
N THR A 2 -4.85 16.98 -77.49
CA THR A 2 -5.72 17.87 -76.68
C THR A 2 -6.15 17.08 -75.48
N ILE A 3 -5.75 17.53 -74.27
CA ILE A 3 -6.17 16.91 -73.01
C ILE A 3 -7.36 17.69 -72.50
N THR A 4 -8.54 17.07 -72.43
CA THR A 4 -9.73 17.68 -71.83
C THR A 4 -9.98 17.01 -70.51
N LYS A 5 -9.88 17.77 -69.40
CA LYS A 5 -10.26 17.28 -68.10
C LYS A 5 -11.73 17.71 -67.82
N LYS A 6 -12.58 16.72 -67.51
CA LYS A 6 -13.95 16.96 -67.10
C LYS A 6 -14.00 16.92 -65.57
N TRP A 7 -14.55 17.96 -64.97
CA TRP A 7 -14.72 18.05 -63.52
C TRP A 7 -16.23 17.86 -63.22
N ASP A 8 -16.51 17.08 -62.19
CA ASP A 8 -17.90 16.76 -61.79
C ASP A 8 -18.30 17.36 -60.43
N ASP A 9 -17.60 18.40 -59.98
CA ASP A 9 -17.74 19.03 -58.67
C ASP A 9 -18.62 20.29 -58.65
N GLY A 10 -19.25 20.62 -59.75
CA GLY A 10 -20.17 21.78 -59.85
C GLY A 10 -19.51 23.17 -59.87
N LEU A 11 -18.19 23.27 -59.76
CA LEU A 11 -17.46 24.55 -59.83
C LEU A 11 -17.21 25.01 -61.27
N THR A 12 -17.16 26.31 -61.49
CA THR A 12 -16.80 26.89 -62.80
C THR A 12 -15.27 26.84 -63.00
N ASN A 13 -14.80 26.86 -64.27
CA ASN A 13 -13.35 26.85 -64.56
C ASN A 13 -12.60 28.06 -64.01
N ALA A 14 -13.30 29.15 -63.65
CA ALA A 14 -12.69 30.36 -63.07
C ALA A 14 -12.49 30.27 -61.56
N GLU A 15 -13.11 29.27 -60.89
CA GLU A 15 -13.03 29.05 -59.46
C GLU A 15 -12.00 27.98 -59.04
N ARG A 16 -11.24 27.47 -60.02
CA ARG A 16 -10.26 26.40 -59.82
C ARG A 16 -8.85 26.92 -59.95
N GLU A 17 -8.04 26.66 -58.93
CA GLU A 17 -6.59 26.69 -59.08
C GLU A 17 -6.18 25.54 -60.00
N ILE A 18 -5.49 25.83 -61.10
CA ILE A 18 -4.95 24.81 -62.02
C ILE A 18 -3.64 24.34 -61.42
N PRO A 19 -3.55 23.09 -60.92
CA PRO A 19 -2.27 22.58 -60.45
C PRO A 19 -1.27 22.50 -61.58
N ASP A 20 0.01 22.74 -61.28
CA ASP A 20 1.11 22.56 -62.24
C ASP A 20 1.09 21.14 -62.82
N MET A 21 0.77 21.04 -64.10
CA MET A 21 0.72 19.74 -64.78
C MET A 21 2.08 19.40 -65.38
N TYR A 22 2.70 18.36 -64.87
CA TYR A 22 3.90 17.76 -65.47
C TYR A 22 3.52 16.65 -66.41
N LEU A 23 3.99 16.64 -67.65
CA LEU A 23 3.90 15.51 -68.57
C LEU A 23 4.96 14.47 -68.22
N SER A 24 4.53 13.35 -67.59
CA SER A 24 5.38 12.20 -67.37
C SER A 24 5.25 11.27 -68.57
N THR A 25 6.38 10.77 -69.08
CA THR A 25 6.45 9.74 -70.14
C THR A 25 6.28 8.33 -69.57
N GLU A 26 6.16 8.19 -68.26
CA GLU A 26 5.87 6.93 -67.63
C GLU A 26 4.35 6.69 -67.56
N LYS A 27 3.95 5.49 -67.97
CA LYS A 27 2.57 5.05 -67.85
C LYS A 27 2.16 5.13 -66.36
N PRO A 28 1.06 5.82 -66.02
CA PRO A 28 0.59 5.79 -64.62
C PRO A 28 0.32 4.36 -64.26
N SER A 29 1.07 3.85 -63.24
CA SER A 29 0.82 2.58 -62.65
C SER A 29 -0.54 2.65 -61.93
N LYS A 30 -1.46 1.76 -62.33
CA LYS A 30 -2.77 1.41 -61.76
C LYS A 30 -3.55 2.57 -61.09
N SER A 31 -4.80 2.76 -61.52
CA SER A 31 -5.75 3.64 -60.79
C SER A 31 -5.65 3.39 -59.31
N THR A 32 -5.17 4.34 -58.55
CA THR A 32 -5.21 4.24 -57.09
C THR A 32 -6.69 4.39 -56.72
N LYS A 33 -7.35 3.25 -56.43
CA LYS A 33 -8.68 3.25 -55.86
C LYS A 33 -8.58 3.97 -54.52
N GLY A 34 -9.25 5.11 -54.37
CA GLY A 34 -9.35 5.80 -53.08
C GLY A 34 -10.36 5.07 -52.23
N TYR A 35 -10.07 5.01 -50.94
CA TYR A 35 -11.00 4.55 -49.90
C TYR A 35 -11.38 5.70 -49.04
N THR A 36 -12.69 5.91 -48.82
CA THR A 36 -13.19 6.95 -47.94
C THR A 36 -13.16 6.45 -46.50
N VAL A 37 -12.53 7.23 -45.62
CA VAL A 37 -12.66 7.03 -44.17
C VAL A 37 -13.54 8.17 -43.66
N THR A 38 -14.65 7.81 -43.02
CA THR A 38 -15.56 8.76 -42.39
C THR A 38 -15.33 8.69 -40.90
N PHE A 39 -14.89 9.79 -40.32
CA PHE A 39 -14.71 9.96 -38.88
C PHE A 39 -15.97 10.61 -38.31
N HIS A 40 -16.72 9.84 -37.49
CA HIS A 40 -17.93 10.31 -36.82
C HIS A 40 -17.58 10.79 -35.40
N GLY A 41 -17.98 12.02 -35.05
CA GLY A 41 -17.72 12.60 -33.75
C GLY A 41 -18.41 11.87 -32.58
N ASN A 42 -19.50 11.15 -32.86
CA ASN A 42 -20.23 10.34 -31.87
C ASN A 42 -20.55 11.12 -30.57
N GLY A 43 -21.06 12.35 -30.74
CA GLY A 43 -21.33 13.30 -29.66
C GLY A 43 -20.21 14.32 -29.42
N LEU A 44 -18.99 14.07 -29.87
CA LEU A 44 -17.92 15.06 -29.95
C LEU A 44 -18.02 15.86 -31.25
N LYS A 45 -17.46 17.07 -31.24
CA LYS A 45 -17.38 17.93 -32.42
C LYS A 45 -15.95 17.98 -32.95
N PHE A 46 -15.78 18.17 -34.26
CA PHE A 46 -14.52 18.56 -34.83
C PHE A 46 -14.27 20.06 -34.60
N ALA A 47 -13.02 20.51 -34.80
CA ALA A 47 -12.61 21.88 -34.55
C ALA A 47 -13.41 22.94 -35.36
N ASP A 48 -14.01 22.55 -36.50
CA ASP A 48 -14.89 23.36 -37.30
C ASP A 48 -16.37 23.30 -36.91
N GLY A 49 -16.69 22.57 -35.84
CA GLY A 49 -18.05 22.42 -35.32
C GLY A 49 -18.89 21.35 -36.03
N THR A 50 -18.32 20.60 -37.00
CA THR A 50 -19.00 19.50 -37.69
C THR A 50 -19.07 18.24 -36.83
N ASP A 51 -19.95 17.32 -37.14
CA ASP A 51 -20.10 16.01 -36.48
C ASP A 51 -19.34 14.90 -37.21
N GLU A 52 -18.89 15.18 -38.44
CA GLU A 52 -18.22 14.20 -39.29
C GLU A 52 -17.04 14.84 -40.02
N ASN A 53 -16.00 14.07 -40.31
CA ASN A 53 -14.87 14.43 -41.15
C ASN A 53 -14.58 13.30 -42.13
N MET A 54 -14.60 13.58 -43.43
CA MET A 54 -14.36 12.58 -44.48
C MET A 54 -13.00 12.84 -45.13
N VAL A 55 -12.21 11.78 -45.24
CA VAL A 55 -10.87 11.80 -45.83
C VAL A 55 -10.70 10.62 -46.78
N VAL A 56 -10.14 10.84 -47.97
CA VAL A 56 -9.89 9.79 -48.93
C VAL A 56 -8.41 9.40 -48.90
N TYR A 57 -8.16 8.10 -48.70
CA TYR A 57 -6.83 7.51 -48.66
C TYR A 57 -6.60 6.61 -49.89
N ASN A 58 -5.36 6.51 -50.36
CA ASN A 58 -4.97 5.45 -51.30
C ASN A 58 -4.70 4.13 -50.53
N SER A 59 -4.48 3.06 -51.26
CA SER A 59 -4.17 1.75 -50.69
C SER A 59 -2.88 1.67 -49.85
N SER A 60 -2.04 2.71 -49.92
CA SER A 60 -0.82 2.86 -49.12
C SER A 60 -1.03 3.74 -47.89
N GLY A 61 -2.27 4.13 -47.59
CA GLY A 61 -2.60 4.99 -46.45
C GLY A 61 -2.26 6.48 -46.60
N GLN A 62 -1.92 6.93 -47.81
CA GLN A 62 -1.67 8.36 -48.06
C GLN A 62 -2.98 9.07 -48.31
N ILE A 63 -3.19 10.27 -47.74
CA ILE A 63 -4.33 11.11 -48.00
C ILE A 63 -4.25 11.62 -49.44
N VAL A 64 -5.29 11.39 -50.23
CA VAL A 64 -5.42 11.84 -51.61
C VAL A 64 -6.49 12.92 -51.79
N GLU A 65 -7.44 13.02 -50.86
CA GLU A 65 -8.47 14.05 -50.85
C GLU A 65 -8.97 14.29 -49.42
N GLY A 66 -9.27 15.55 -49.09
CA GLY A 66 -9.68 15.97 -47.74
C GLY A 66 -8.48 16.19 -46.79
N SER A 67 -8.78 16.45 -45.56
CA SER A 67 -7.79 16.58 -44.49
C SER A 67 -8.33 15.97 -43.20
N TYR A 68 -7.51 15.22 -42.47
CA TYR A 68 -7.86 14.75 -41.17
C TYR A 68 -8.01 15.94 -40.20
N LYS A 69 -9.07 15.92 -39.40
CA LYS A 69 -9.33 16.86 -38.32
C LYS A 69 -9.48 16.07 -37.02
N GLU A 70 -8.89 16.57 -35.97
CA GLU A 70 -9.07 16.01 -34.64
C GLU A 70 -10.46 16.35 -34.09
N ALA A 71 -11.10 15.37 -33.43
CA ALA A 71 -12.28 15.66 -32.64
C ALA A 71 -11.87 16.41 -31.35
N VAL A 72 -12.71 17.36 -30.93
CA VAL A 72 -12.45 18.17 -29.75
C VAL A 72 -12.71 17.36 -28.50
N GLY A 73 -11.66 17.10 -27.70
CA GLY A 73 -11.69 16.35 -26.44
C GLY A 73 -10.28 16.18 -25.89
N THR A 74 -10.17 15.82 -24.63
CA THR A 74 -8.88 15.49 -24.02
C THR A 74 -8.54 14.04 -24.31
N GLY A 75 -7.96 13.79 -25.49
CA GLY A 75 -7.70 12.45 -25.99
C GLY A 75 -8.93 11.79 -26.57
N VAL A 76 -8.85 11.38 -27.85
CA VAL A 76 -9.95 10.70 -28.55
C VAL A 76 -9.42 9.39 -29.12
N ALA A 77 -10.09 8.30 -28.80
CA ALA A 77 -9.90 7.00 -29.44
C ALA A 77 -10.93 6.78 -30.55
N TRP A 78 -10.51 6.04 -31.59
CA TRP A 78 -11.34 5.76 -32.74
C TRP A 78 -11.70 4.27 -32.79
N TYR A 79 -12.92 3.96 -33.20
CA TYR A 79 -13.46 2.60 -33.20
C TYR A 79 -14.14 2.31 -34.54
N SER A 80 -14.00 1.07 -35.06
CA SER A 80 -14.66 0.65 -36.30
C SER A 80 -16.12 0.21 -36.12
N ASP A 81 -16.72 0.47 -34.96
CA ASP A 81 -18.12 0.22 -34.67
C ASP A 81 -18.69 1.34 -33.77
N GLU A 82 -19.95 1.70 -33.98
CA GLU A 82 -20.66 2.75 -33.24
C GLU A 82 -20.74 2.46 -31.73
N ALA A 83 -20.71 1.19 -31.34
CA ALA A 83 -20.68 0.77 -29.91
C ALA A 83 -19.29 0.93 -29.26
N CYS A 84 -18.29 1.42 -30.01
CA CYS A 84 -16.93 1.67 -29.57
C CYS A 84 -16.26 0.47 -28.87
N LYS A 85 -16.34 -0.71 -29.50
CA LYS A 85 -15.74 -1.95 -29.00
C LYS A 85 -14.46 -2.35 -29.71
N ASN A 86 -14.36 -2.04 -31.01
CA ASN A 86 -13.24 -2.44 -31.87
C ASN A 86 -12.37 -1.21 -32.17
N ARG A 87 -11.36 -0.99 -31.34
CA ARG A 87 -10.46 0.16 -31.46
C ARG A 87 -9.64 0.10 -32.72
N VAL A 88 -9.48 1.25 -33.36
CA VAL A 88 -8.58 1.49 -34.51
C VAL A 88 -7.56 2.56 -34.12
N MET A 89 -6.30 2.23 -34.21
CA MET A 89 -5.23 3.21 -33.99
C MET A 89 -5.15 4.14 -35.17
N ILE A 90 -5.00 5.43 -34.91
CA ILE A 90 -4.76 6.48 -35.92
C ILE A 90 -3.37 7.04 -35.66
N SER A 91 -2.56 7.25 -36.73
CA SER A 91 -1.29 7.93 -36.61
C SER A 91 -1.48 9.44 -36.40
N ASP A 92 -0.43 10.14 -35.99
CA ASP A 92 -0.43 11.60 -35.81
C ASP A 92 -0.85 12.35 -37.09
N ASP A 93 -0.62 11.73 -38.26
CA ASP A 93 -1.02 12.27 -39.58
C ASP A 93 -2.47 11.92 -39.95
N GLY A 94 -3.23 11.31 -39.02
CA GLY A 94 -4.63 10.94 -39.26
C GLY A 94 -4.82 9.65 -40.05
N VAL A 95 -3.79 8.80 -40.19
CA VAL A 95 -3.87 7.58 -41.01
C VAL A 95 -4.30 6.40 -40.13
N PRO A 96 -5.42 5.71 -40.46
CA PRO A 96 -5.80 4.48 -39.76
C PRO A 96 -4.74 3.40 -39.92
N GLN A 97 -4.35 2.78 -38.82
CA GLN A 97 -3.35 1.72 -38.78
C GLN A 97 -4.00 0.33 -39.03
N VAL A 98 -4.86 0.28 -40.03
CA VAL A 98 -5.53 -0.93 -40.52
C VAL A 98 -5.38 -1.01 -42.05
N GLU A 99 -5.44 -2.22 -42.60
CA GLU A 99 -5.43 -2.38 -44.04
C GLU A 99 -6.74 -1.89 -44.66
N LEU A 100 -6.68 -0.85 -45.48
CA LEU A 100 -7.84 -0.31 -46.18
C LEU A 100 -8.18 -1.14 -47.40
N THR A 101 -9.19 -1.99 -47.28
CA THR A 101 -9.72 -2.84 -48.37
C THR A 101 -11.04 -2.32 -48.94
N GLY A 102 -11.64 -1.32 -48.30
CA GLY A 102 -12.90 -0.66 -48.65
C GLY A 102 -13.06 0.63 -47.89
N ASP A 103 -14.20 1.29 -48.05
CA ASP A 103 -14.57 2.43 -47.24
C ASP A 103 -14.70 2.03 -45.77
N LEU A 104 -14.36 2.94 -44.85
CA LEU A 104 -14.29 2.67 -43.41
C LEU A 104 -14.98 3.78 -42.62
N ASP A 105 -15.85 3.42 -41.72
CA ASP A 105 -16.43 4.32 -40.75
C ASP A 105 -15.73 4.17 -39.40
N LEU A 106 -15.40 5.31 -38.75
CA LEU A 106 -14.74 5.35 -37.44
C LEU A 106 -15.53 6.27 -36.51
N TRP A 107 -15.79 5.78 -35.30
CA TRP A 107 -16.54 6.52 -34.28
C TRP A 107 -15.60 6.96 -33.16
N ALA A 108 -15.68 8.23 -32.79
CA ALA A 108 -14.93 8.83 -31.71
C ALA A 108 -15.48 8.39 -30.34
N LYS A 109 -14.57 8.22 -29.40
CA LYS A 109 -14.88 8.14 -27.95
C LYS A 109 -13.78 8.86 -27.18
N GLU A 110 -14.17 9.73 -26.24
CA GLU A 110 -13.21 10.35 -25.32
C GLU A 110 -12.55 9.28 -24.46
N MET A 111 -11.22 9.34 -24.38
CA MET A 111 -10.43 8.36 -23.59
C MET A 111 -10.66 8.56 -22.10
N THR A 112 -10.64 7.48 -21.35
CA THR A 112 -10.45 7.53 -19.90
C THR A 112 -8.98 7.32 -19.57
N PHE A 113 -8.50 7.98 -18.53
CA PHE A 113 -7.09 7.92 -18.13
C PHE A 113 -6.91 7.09 -16.85
N THR A 114 -7.73 6.08 -16.69
CA THR A 114 -7.83 5.30 -15.45
C THR A 114 -7.00 4.02 -15.53
N LEU A 115 -6.18 3.79 -14.52
CA LEU A 115 -5.40 2.56 -14.37
C LEU A 115 -6.30 1.37 -14.03
N VAL A 116 -5.85 0.18 -14.40
CA VAL A 116 -6.30 -1.08 -13.82
C VAL A 116 -6.17 -1.06 -12.29
N SER A 117 -6.90 -1.94 -11.58
CA SER A 117 -6.82 -2.03 -10.10
C SER A 117 -5.37 -2.17 -9.61
N GLY A 118 -5.11 -1.74 -8.36
CA GLY A 118 -3.75 -1.74 -7.81
C GLY A 118 -3.06 -3.10 -7.93
N ILE A 119 -3.73 -4.21 -7.56
CA ILE A 119 -3.14 -5.56 -7.68
C ILE A 119 -2.88 -5.95 -9.14
N THR A 120 -3.71 -5.50 -10.08
CA THR A 120 -3.50 -5.77 -11.51
C THR A 120 -2.32 -4.95 -12.03
N PHE A 121 -2.23 -3.67 -11.66
CA PHE A 121 -1.10 -2.80 -11.99
C PHE A 121 0.20 -3.36 -11.44
N ARG A 122 0.22 -3.79 -10.18
CA ARG A 122 1.38 -4.47 -9.57
C ARG A 122 1.90 -5.61 -10.44
N ASN A 123 1.01 -6.43 -11.00
CA ASN A 123 1.41 -7.56 -11.85
C ASN A 123 1.94 -7.12 -13.23
N LYS A 124 1.67 -5.88 -13.63
CA LYS A 124 2.23 -5.27 -14.87
C LYS A 124 3.61 -4.65 -14.65
N ILE A 125 4.02 -4.34 -13.42
CA ILE A 125 5.37 -3.86 -13.11
C ILE A 125 6.35 -5.01 -13.37
N PRO A 126 7.29 -4.86 -14.31
CA PRO A 126 8.29 -5.90 -14.55
C PRO A 126 9.19 -6.13 -13.33
N GLU A 127 9.63 -7.35 -13.10
CA GLU A 127 10.54 -7.67 -11.98
C GLU A 127 11.92 -6.97 -12.10
N SER A 128 12.32 -6.62 -13.32
CA SER A 128 13.52 -5.84 -13.58
C SER A 128 13.39 -4.37 -13.24
N ALA A 129 12.16 -3.87 -12.99
CA ALA A 129 11.96 -2.46 -12.69
C ALA A 129 12.58 -2.10 -11.34
N THR A 130 13.34 -1.01 -11.34
CA THR A 130 13.96 -0.41 -10.16
C THR A 130 13.35 0.94 -9.83
N GLU A 131 12.63 1.54 -10.80
CA GLU A 131 11.90 2.79 -10.64
C GLU A 131 10.52 2.68 -11.31
N VAL A 132 9.54 3.35 -10.72
CA VAL A 132 8.24 3.62 -11.34
C VAL A 132 8.02 5.13 -11.34
N ILE A 133 7.76 5.70 -12.50
CA ILE A 133 7.60 7.15 -12.69
C ILE A 133 6.30 7.42 -13.44
N PHE A 134 5.36 8.11 -12.77
CA PHE A 134 4.20 8.67 -13.43
C PHE A 134 4.61 9.99 -14.08
N THR A 135 4.30 10.15 -15.38
CA THR A 135 4.77 11.26 -16.21
C THR A 135 3.71 11.65 -17.23
N ASP A 136 3.85 12.81 -17.84
CA ASP A 136 3.04 13.25 -19.00
C ASP A 136 3.79 13.14 -20.33
N GLU A 137 4.95 12.45 -20.32
CA GLU A 137 5.75 12.22 -21.51
C GLU A 137 5.02 11.32 -22.51
N VAL A 138 5.25 11.60 -23.79
CA VAL A 138 4.80 10.72 -24.87
C VAL A 138 5.72 9.53 -24.99
N LYS A 139 5.17 8.33 -25.05
CA LYS A 139 5.92 7.08 -25.23
C LYS A 139 6.69 7.10 -26.57
N PRO A 140 8.00 6.88 -26.58
CA PRO A 140 8.77 6.75 -27.81
C PRO A 140 8.24 5.61 -28.72
N LYS A 141 8.27 5.84 -30.04
CA LYS A 141 7.71 4.86 -31.02
C LYS A 141 8.39 3.50 -31.01
N ASP A 142 9.66 3.45 -30.61
CA ASP A 142 10.49 2.24 -30.55
C ASP A 142 10.30 1.43 -29.25
N LYS A 143 9.55 1.96 -28.28
CA LYS A 143 9.29 1.28 -27.00
C LYS A 143 8.03 0.44 -27.07
N GLU A 144 8.09 -0.75 -26.48
CA GLU A 144 6.95 -1.64 -26.34
C GLU A 144 5.96 -1.09 -25.32
N VAL A 145 4.67 -1.23 -25.61
CA VAL A 145 3.59 -0.82 -24.69
C VAL A 145 3.34 -1.92 -23.68
N ILE A 146 3.32 -1.55 -22.40
CA ILE A 146 2.74 -2.34 -21.34
C ILE A 146 1.35 -1.74 -21.08
N ASP A 147 0.31 -2.51 -21.38
CA ASP A 147 -1.07 -2.08 -21.19
C ASP A 147 -1.40 -2.03 -19.69
N VAL A 148 -1.71 -0.83 -19.19
CA VAL A 148 -2.08 -0.54 -17.80
C VAL A 148 -3.45 0.13 -17.70
N ASP A 149 -4.16 0.23 -18.83
CA ASP A 149 -5.42 0.90 -18.96
C ASP A 149 -6.59 0.05 -18.48
N ALA A 150 -7.58 0.68 -17.83
CA ALA A 150 -8.68 -0.04 -17.20
C ALA A 150 -9.71 -0.56 -18.21
N ASP A 151 -9.99 0.20 -19.27
CA ASP A 151 -11.01 -0.12 -20.28
C ASP A 151 -10.44 -0.44 -21.68
N GLY A 152 -9.11 -0.39 -21.83
CA GLY A 152 -8.41 -0.76 -23.05
C GLY A 152 -8.48 0.29 -24.15
N ASP A 153 -8.89 1.53 -23.83
CA ASP A 153 -8.96 2.62 -24.82
C ASP A 153 -7.60 3.30 -25.07
N GLY A 154 -6.58 2.93 -24.27
CA GLY A 154 -5.20 3.39 -24.37
C GLY A 154 -4.97 4.78 -23.77
N GLY A 155 -5.89 5.23 -22.91
CA GLY A 155 -5.76 6.48 -22.17
C GLY A 155 -4.62 6.44 -21.15
N ALA A 156 -4.23 5.26 -20.68
CA ALA A 156 -3.08 5.06 -19.83
C ALA A 156 -2.14 4.00 -20.40
N VAL A 157 -0.87 4.33 -20.59
CA VAL A 157 0.14 3.39 -21.12
C VAL A 157 1.38 3.38 -20.25
N ALA A 158 2.12 2.28 -20.26
CA ALA A 158 3.42 2.20 -19.63
C ALA A 158 4.46 1.61 -20.59
N TRP A 159 5.73 1.91 -20.33
CA TRP A 159 6.87 1.37 -21.07
C TRP A 159 8.13 1.33 -20.22
N LEU A 160 9.07 0.45 -20.56
CA LEU A 160 10.38 0.45 -19.93
C LEU A 160 11.32 1.43 -20.64
N ASP A 161 11.96 2.29 -19.85
CA ASP A 161 12.92 3.30 -20.28
C ASP A 161 14.30 3.10 -19.64
N GLY A 162 15.27 3.93 -20.06
CA GLY A 162 16.67 3.82 -19.68
C GLY A 162 17.43 2.71 -20.46
N ASP A 163 18.76 2.78 -20.44
CA ASP A 163 19.63 1.84 -21.15
C ASP A 163 19.48 0.40 -20.63
N ALA A 164 19.29 0.25 -19.33
CA ALA A 164 19.07 -1.04 -18.66
C ALA A 164 17.61 -1.53 -18.71
N LYS A 165 16.66 -0.72 -19.22
CA LYS A 165 15.22 -1.00 -19.23
C LYS A 165 14.66 -1.32 -17.83
N THR A 166 15.05 -0.51 -16.83
CA THR A 166 14.64 -0.70 -15.43
C THR A 166 13.75 0.41 -14.89
N VAL A 167 13.49 1.45 -15.69
CA VAL A 167 12.58 2.55 -15.34
C VAL A 167 11.23 2.30 -16.01
N LEU A 168 10.21 2.01 -15.23
CA LEU A 168 8.84 1.91 -15.73
C LEU A 168 8.22 3.31 -15.76
N LYS A 169 7.98 3.87 -16.93
CA LYS A 169 7.22 5.10 -17.09
C LYS A 169 5.75 4.79 -17.35
N VAL A 170 4.86 5.57 -16.73
CA VAL A 170 3.40 5.45 -16.85
C VAL A 170 2.84 6.82 -17.21
N SER A 171 2.06 6.92 -18.29
CA SER A 171 1.63 8.19 -18.83
C SER A 171 0.28 8.10 -19.52
N THR A 172 -0.45 9.22 -19.53
CA THR A 172 -1.58 9.46 -20.44
C THR A 172 -1.11 9.87 -21.83
N GLN A 173 0.16 10.23 -21.99
CA GLN A 173 0.77 10.82 -23.18
C GLN A 173 0.24 12.21 -23.55
N PHE A 174 -0.51 12.85 -22.66
CA PHE A 174 -1.03 14.22 -22.82
C PHE A 174 -0.39 15.12 -21.78
N LEU A 175 0.21 16.21 -22.23
CA LEU A 175 0.91 17.18 -21.38
C LEU A 175 0.00 17.72 -20.28
N GLY A 176 0.44 17.62 -19.03
CA GLY A 176 -0.28 18.10 -17.86
C GLY A 176 -1.49 17.26 -17.44
N VAL A 177 -1.80 16.16 -18.14
CA VAL A 177 -2.92 15.28 -17.81
C VAL A 177 -2.42 14.13 -16.93
N LYS A 178 -2.93 14.07 -15.70
CA LYS A 178 -2.57 13.01 -14.72
C LYS A 178 -3.20 11.67 -15.05
N VAL A 179 -2.48 10.62 -14.78
CA VAL A 179 -3.01 9.25 -14.81
C VAL A 179 -3.90 9.05 -13.60
N GLN A 180 -5.16 8.67 -13.78
CA GLN A 180 -6.10 8.44 -12.69
C GLN A 180 -5.88 7.06 -12.08
N ALA A 181 -5.62 7.02 -10.78
CA ALA A 181 -5.57 5.76 -10.04
C ALA A 181 -6.95 5.09 -9.96
N ALA A 182 -7.00 3.78 -9.97
CA ALA A 182 -8.23 3.03 -9.74
C ALA A 182 -8.78 3.31 -8.32
N ILE A 183 -10.10 3.25 -8.14
CA ILE A 183 -10.75 3.40 -6.82
C ILE A 183 -10.12 2.48 -5.78
N ASN A 184 -9.82 1.24 -6.18
CA ASN A 184 -9.03 0.29 -5.41
C ASN A 184 -7.58 0.29 -5.94
N SER A 185 -6.70 1.00 -5.26
CA SER A 185 -5.26 1.06 -5.50
C SER A 185 -4.46 0.25 -4.46
N GLY A 186 -5.15 -0.59 -3.67
CA GLY A 186 -4.50 -1.50 -2.74
C GLY A 186 -3.48 -2.40 -3.45
N TYR A 187 -2.35 -2.66 -2.78
CA TYR A 187 -1.24 -3.48 -3.27
C TYR A 187 -0.53 -2.96 -4.53
N MET A 188 -0.73 -1.70 -4.93
CA MET A 188 -0.30 -1.16 -6.23
C MET A 188 1.20 -1.35 -6.53
N PHE A 189 2.05 -1.29 -5.52
CA PHE A 189 3.50 -1.50 -5.63
C PHE A 189 3.99 -2.69 -4.78
N SER A 190 3.08 -3.47 -4.21
CA SER A 190 3.41 -4.48 -3.19
C SER A 190 4.43 -5.52 -3.68
N SER A 191 5.31 -5.94 -2.77
CA SER A 191 6.35 -6.95 -3.00
C SER A 191 7.24 -6.62 -4.22
N ARG A 192 7.55 -5.35 -4.38
CA ARG A 192 8.51 -4.86 -5.37
C ARG A 192 9.79 -4.37 -4.65
N SER A 193 10.49 -5.32 -4.02
CA SER A 193 11.70 -5.05 -3.22
C SER A 193 12.85 -4.43 -4.02
N ASN A 194 12.83 -4.54 -5.35
CA ASN A 194 13.82 -3.93 -6.23
C ASN A 194 13.57 -2.44 -6.48
N LEU A 195 12.34 -1.94 -6.20
CA LEU A 195 12.05 -0.53 -6.38
C LEU A 195 12.79 0.30 -5.34
N HIS A 196 13.61 1.23 -5.80
CA HIS A 196 14.27 2.23 -4.94
C HIS A 196 13.72 3.65 -5.17
N LYS A 197 12.90 3.85 -6.21
CA LYS A 197 12.19 5.11 -6.48
C LYS A 197 10.78 4.86 -6.99
N ILE A 198 9.81 5.58 -6.42
CA ILE A 198 8.45 5.71 -6.96
C ILE A 198 8.15 7.20 -7.01
N ASP A 199 7.85 7.71 -8.21
CA ASP A 199 7.50 9.10 -8.46
C ASP A 199 6.00 9.15 -8.80
N LEU A 200 5.24 9.85 -7.96
CA LEU A 200 3.78 9.90 -8.00
C LEU A 200 3.23 11.24 -8.53
N GLU A 201 4.08 12.16 -9.00
CA GLU A 201 3.69 13.54 -9.35
C GLU A 201 2.52 13.59 -10.34
N MET A 202 2.56 12.72 -11.36
CA MET A 202 1.52 12.64 -12.38
C MET A 202 0.48 11.53 -12.12
N LEU A 203 0.31 11.08 -10.86
CA LEU A 203 -0.78 10.20 -10.44
C LEU A 203 -1.90 11.02 -9.77
N ASP A 204 -3.14 10.83 -10.21
CA ASP A 204 -4.33 11.40 -9.57
C ASP A 204 -4.99 10.33 -8.69
N THR A 205 -5.03 10.58 -7.38
CA THR A 205 -5.63 9.66 -6.39
C THR A 205 -6.93 10.17 -5.77
N GLN A 206 -7.49 11.28 -6.27
CA GLN A 206 -8.68 11.94 -5.71
C GLN A 206 -9.87 10.99 -5.52
N LYS A 207 -10.02 9.97 -6.37
CA LYS A 207 -11.12 9.00 -6.31
C LYS A 207 -10.78 7.72 -5.56
N VAL A 208 -9.56 7.58 -5.06
CA VAL A 208 -9.12 6.36 -4.37
C VAL A 208 -9.78 6.27 -2.99
N THR A 209 -10.30 5.09 -2.69
CA THR A 209 -10.86 4.78 -1.37
C THR A 209 -10.09 3.69 -0.63
N ASP A 210 -9.27 2.93 -1.34
CA ASP A 210 -8.53 1.79 -0.80
C ASP A 210 -7.05 1.87 -1.21
N MET A 211 -6.19 2.12 -0.23
CA MET A 211 -4.72 2.14 -0.35
C MET A 211 -4.06 1.10 0.56
N ARG A 212 -4.82 0.08 1.03
CA ARG A 212 -4.24 -0.97 1.89
C ARG A 212 -3.06 -1.64 1.20
N TYR A 213 -1.97 -1.85 1.96
CA TYR A 213 -0.77 -2.52 1.49
C TYR A 213 -0.17 -1.92 0.19
N MET A 214 -0.43 -0.64 -0.11
CA MET A 214 -0.03 -0.03 -1.38
C MET A 214 1.47 -0.15 -1.65
N PHE A 215 2.30 0.02 -0.61
CA PHE A 215 3.76 -0.11 -0.67
C PHE A 215 4.28 -1.31 0.13
N TYR A 216 3.43 -2.33 0.37
CA TYR A 216 3.81 -3.52 1.15
C TYR A 216 5.08 -4.18 0.59
N ASP A 217 6.06 -4.45 1.49
CA ASP A 217 7.32 -5.11 1.15
C ASP A 217 8.11 -4.43 0.01
N CYS A 218 8.04 -3.08 -0.03
CA CYS A 218 8.91 -2.26 -0.87
C CYS A 218 10.22 -1.95 -0.12
N SER A 219 10.94 -3.01 0.25
CA SER A 219 12.14 -2.92 1.12
C SER A 219 13.32 -2.16 0.50
N GLY A 220 13.32 -1.98 -0.82
CA GLY A 220 14.34 -1.19 -1.54
C GLY A 220 14.15 0.32 -1.45
N LEU A 221 12.96 0.81 -1.05
CA LEU A 221 12.71 2.24 -0.92
C LEU A 221 13.48 2.82 0.27
N THR A 222 14.30 3.83 0.02
CA THR A 222 15.02 4.59 1.06
C THR A 222 14.37 5.93 1.38
N SER A 223 13.52 6.41 0.49
CA SER A 223 12.66 7.59 0.65
C SER A 223 11.39 7.43 -0.19
N LEU A 224 10.32 8.11 0.21
CA LEU A 224 9.06 8.13 -0.53
C LEU A 224 8.40 9.49 -0.33
N ASP A 225 8.12 10.20 -1.42
CA ASP A 225 7.36 11.44 -1.39
C ASP A 225 5.87 11.13 -1.53
N LEU A 226 5.09 11.46 -0.51
CA LEU A 226 3.64 11.29 -0.47
C LEU A 226 2.87 12.55 -0.86
N SER A 227 3.56 13.68 -1.09
CA SER A 227 2.92 14.99 -1.36
C SER A 227 1.98 15.00 -2.57
N PRO A 228 2.16 14.14 -3.61
CA PRO A 228 1.22 14.09 -4.73
C PRO A 228 -0.09 13.37 -4.42
N LEU A 229 -0.17 12.61 -3.30
CA LEU A 229 -1.36 11.81 -2.98
C LEU A 229 -2.47 12.68 -2.39
N ASP A 230 -3.66 12.57 -2.95
CA ASP A 230 -4.90 13.03 -2.34
C ASP A 230 -5.59 11.83 -1.65
N THR A 231 -5.66 11.85 -0.32
CA THR A 231 -6.19 10.75 0.48
C THR A 231 -7.52 11.07 1.18
N GLN A 232 -8.13 12.24 0.90
CA GLN A 232 -9.36 12.69 1.56
C GLN A 232 -10.56 11.73 1.42
N ASN A 233 -10.53 10.81 0.44
CA ASN A 233 -11.56 9.79 0.23
C ASN A 233 -11.13 8.39 0.68
N VAL A 234 -9.91 8.23 1.17
CA VAL A 234 -9.36 6.93 1.57
C VAL A 234 -9.96 6.48 2.91
N THR A 235 -10.42 5.24 2.95
CA THR A 235 -10.97 4.60 4.15
C THR A 235 -10.12 3.42 4.63
N TYR A 236 -9.30 2.83 3.74
CA TYR A 236 -8.46 1.67 4.03
C TYR A 236 -6.99 1.99 3.74
N ILE A 237 -6.16 2.06 4.80
CA ILE A 237 -4.71 2.27 4.71
C ILE A 237 -3.90 1.22 5.49
N ASN A 238 -4.57 0.20 6.03
CA ASN A 238 -3.89 -0.83 6.81
C ASN A 238 -2.74 -1.46 6.01
N GLY A 239 -1.61 -1.65 6.67
CA GLY A 239 -0.39 -2.18 6.06
C GLY A 239 0.22 -1.35 4.93
N MET A 240 -0.15 -0.06 4.77
CA MET A 240 0.25 0.75 3.61
C MET A 240 1.76 0.77 3.39
N PHE A 241 2.56 0.83 4.45
CA PHE A 241 4.03 0.84 4.40
C PHE A 241 4.66 -0.41 5.01
N SER A 242 3.87 -1.45 5.30
CA SER A 242 4.37 -2.69 5.91
C SER A 242 5.52 -3.28 5.08
N GLY A 243 6.63 -3.64 5.73
CA GLY A 243 7.82 -4.19 5.07
C GLY A 243 8.70 -3.18 4.33
N CYS A 244 8.44 -1.87 4.46
CA CYS A 244 9.30 -0.83 3.90
C CYS A 244 10.58 -0.65 4.76
N SER A 245 11.36 -1.70 4.90
CA SER A 245 12.52 -1.76 5.81
C SER A 245 13.69 -0.83 5.42
N GLY A 246 13.71 -0.34 4.17
CA GLY A 246 14.71 0.62 3.70
C GLY A 246 14.43 2.06 4.10
N LEU A 247 13.18 2.41 4.45
CA LEU A 247 12.82 3.77 4.85
C LEU A 247 13.44 4.12 6.21
N THR A 248 14.16 5.23 6.28
CA THR A 248 14.74 5.74 7.53
C THR A 248 13.90 6.84 8.19
N SER A 249 13.07 7.50 7.40
CA SER A 249 12.06 8.49 7.80
C SER A 249 10.93 8.52 6.78
N LEU A 250 9.77 9.03 7.16
CA LEU A 250 8.62 9.21 6.28
C LEU A 250 7.83 10.45 6.71
N ASP A 251 7.55 11.36 5.77
CA ASP A 251 6.67 12.49 6.00
C ASP A 251 5.21 12.07 5.79
N LEU A 252 4.41 12.15 6.85
CA LEU A 252 3.00 11.78 6.85
C LEU A 252 2.06 12.98 6.64
N THR A 253 2.59 14.22 6.56
CA THR A 253 1.78 15.45 6.45
C THR A 253 0.81 15.46 5.27
N PRO A 254 1.08 14.78 4.13
CA PRO A 254 0.13 14.73 3.02
C PRO A 254 -1.09 13.83 3.25
N LEU A 255 -1.08 12.99 4.30
CA LEU A 255 -2.14 12.00 4.50
C LEU A 255 -3.32 12.57 5.27
N ASP A 256 -4.49 12.67 4.65
CA ASP A 256 -5.77 12.87 5.33
C ASP A 256 -6.31 11.50 5.77
N THR A 257 -6.39 11.29 7.09
CA THR A 257 -6.83 10.02 7.68
C THR A 257 -8.16 10.09 8.41
N GLN A 258 -8.91 11.20 8.27
CA GLN A 258 -10.18 11.43 9.00
C GLN A 258 -11.23 10.31 8.79
N LYS A 259 -11.22 9.65 7.63
CA LYS A 259 -12.16 8.56 7.30
C LYS A 259 -11.64 7.17 7.62
N VAL A 260 -10.40 7.07 8.09
CA VAL A 260 -9.75 5.78 8.33
C VAL A 260 -10.25 5.16 9.64
N THR A 261 -10.54 3.86 9.60
CA THR A 261 -11.00 3.09 10.77
C THR A 261 -10.06 1.95 11.16
N ASP A 262 -9.13 1.60 10.29
CA ASP A 262 -8.16 0.50 10.48
C ASP A 262 -6.76 0.98 10.05
N MET A 263 -5.85 1.10 11.03
CA MET A 263 -4.42 1.41 10.84
C MET A 263 -3.53 0.21 11.21
N SER A 264 -4.12 -0.99 11.27
CA SER A 264 -3.34 -2.19 11.60
C SER A 264 -2.18 -2.39 10.62
N CYS A 265 -1.05 -2.82 11.15
CA CYS A 265 0.17 -3.11 10.38
C CYS A 265 0.72 -1.95 9.53
N MET A 266 0.30 -0.68 9.76
CA MET A 266 0.66 0.43 8.86
C MET A 266 2.17 0.57 8.66
N PHE A 267 2.97 0.35 9.71
CA PHE A 267 4.43 0.40 9.69
C PHE A 267 5.05 -0.94 10.14
N TYR A 268 4.34 -2.05 9.96
CA TYR A 268 4.83 -3.40 10.28
C TYR A 268 6.14 -3.68 9.54
N ASP A 269 7.19 -4.21 10.23
CA ASP A 269 8.52 -4.47 9.68
C ASP A 269 9.21 -3.27 9.00
N CYS A 270 8.86 -2.03 9.38
CA CYS A 270 9.61 -0.85 8.97
C CYS A 270 10.89 -0.72 9.82
N SER A 271 11.76 -1.72 9.76
CA SER A 271 12.93 -1.85 10.62
C SER A 271 13.99 -0.76 10.44
N GLY A 272 13.97 -0.02 9.34
CA GLY A 272 14.86 1.12 9.07
C GLY A 272 14.43 2.43 9.71
N LEU A 273 13.16 2.58 10.09
CA LEU A 273 12.65 3.84 10.66
C LEU A 273 13.33 4.14 12.00
N THR A 274 13.99 5.31 12.10
CA THR A 274 14.65 5.77 13.33
C THR A 274 13.81 6.76 14.13
N ASN A 275 12.92 7.48 13.45
CA ASN A 275 11.94 8.38 14.03
C ASN A 275 10.69 8.42 13.13
N LEU A 276 9.55 8.83 13.69
CA LEU A 276 8.32 9.01 12.94
C LEU A 276 7.47 10.07 13.66
N ASP A 277 7.04 11.09 12.92
CA ASP A 277 6.11 12.10 13.41
C ASP A 277 4.68 11.64 13.13
N LEU A 278 3.89 11.44 14.19
CA LEU A 278 2.48 11.02 14.11
C LEU A 278 1.49 12.18 14.12
N THR A 279 1.95 13.43 14.29
CA THR A 279 1.07 14.61 14.38
C THR A 279 0.12 14.79 13.20
N PRO A 280 0.46 14.37 11.97
CA PRO A 280 -0.46 14.51 10.85
C PRO A 280 -1.63 13.51 10.86
N LEU A 281 -1.55 12.43 11.65
CA LEU A 281 -2.57 11.38 11.63
C LEU A 281 -3.77 11.73 12.49
N ASP A 282 -4.96 11.79 11.89
CA ASP A 282 -6.22 11.81 12.60
C ASP A 282 -6.68 10.37 12.89
N THR A 283 -6.67 9.99 14.16
CA THR A 283 -6.99 8.63 14.59
C THR A 283 -8.30 8.50 15.34
N GLN A 284 -9.10 9.59 15.45
CA GLN A 284 -10.35 9.63 16.22
C GLN A 284 -11.39 8.58 15.79
N ASN A 285 -11.28 8.03 14.58
CA ASN A 285 -12.17 6.99 14.04
C ASN A 285 -11.56 5.60 14.03
N VAL A 286 -10.29 5.46 14.41
CA VAL A 286 -9.56 4.20 14.33
C VAL A 286 -10.00 3.25 15.44
N THR A 287 -10.37 2.03 15.05
CA THR A 287 -10.81 0.97 15.96
C THR A 287 -9.78 -0.15 16.09
N ASP A 288 -8.85 -0.26 15.15
CA ASP A 288 -7.82 -1.31 15.10
C ASP A 288 -6.44 -0.69 14.84
N MET A 289 -5.52 -0.88 15.81
CA MET A 289 -4.11 -0.47 15.72
C MET A 289 -3.15 -1.64 15.93
N ARG A 290 -3.63 -2.89 15.72
CA ARG A 290 -2.79 -4.08 15.87
C ARG A 290 -1.54 -3.98 15.02
N SER A 291 -0.41 -4.34 15.62
CA SER A 291 0.87 -4.42 14.93
C SER A 291 1.30 -3.14 14.20
N MET A 292 0.78 -1.96 14.59
CA MET A 292 1.02 -0.71 13.84
C MET A 292 2.52 -0.41 13.71
N PHE A 293 3.32 -0.69 14.75
CA PHE A 293 4.77 -0.48 14.76
C PHE A 293 5.55 -1.79 15.00
N HIS A 294 4.94 -2.95 14.67
CA HIS A 294 5.58 -4.26 14.85
C HIS A 294 6.92 -4.31 14.13
N ASN A 295 7.99 -4.73 14.81
CA ASN A 295 9.36 -4.81 14.30
C ASN A 295 9.94 -3.49 13.74
N CYS A 296 9.47 -2.33 14.21
CA CYS A 296 10.17 -1.07 14.00
C CYS A 296 11.45 -1.04 14.87
N SER A 297 12.38 -1.95 14.59
CA SER A 297 13.50 -2.28 15.47
C SER A 297 14.54 -1.17 15.62
N SER A 298 14.61 -0.20 14.69
CA SER A 298 15.49 0.96 14.77
C SER A 298 14.86 2.18 15.44
N LEU A 299 13.55 2.12 15.79
CA LEU A 299 12.84 3.24 16.36
C LEU A 299 13.31 3.48 17.81
N MET A 300 13.96 4.62 18.06
CA MET A 300 14.56 4.93 19.37
C MET A 300 13.60 5.61 20.34
N SER A 301 12.64 6.36 19.80
CA SER A 301 11.59 7.07 20.55
C SER A 301 10.37 7.26 19.67
N LEU A 302 9.20 7.36 20.28
CA LEU A 302 7.95 7.66 19.59
C LEU A 302 7.05 8.51 20.49
N ASP A 303 6.58 9.63 19.95
CA ASP A 303 5.59 10.47 20.64
C ASP A 303 4.19 9.96 20.28
N LEU A 304 3.44 9.51 21.31
CA LEU A 304 2.07 9.00 21.16
C LEU A 304 1.01 10.07 21.40
N THR A 305 1.38 11.30 21.75
CA THR A 305 0.43 12.38 22.05
C THR A 305 -0.57 12.69 20.92
N PRO A 306 -0.22 12.50 19.62
CA PRO A 306 -1.19 12.74 18.55
C PRO A 306 -2.27 11.65 18.41
N LEU A 307 -2.08 10.47 19.03
CA LEU A 307 -3.01 9.36 18.84
C LEU A 307 -4.24 9.47 19.72
N ASP A 308 -5.41 9.64 19.10
CA ASP A 308 -6.69 9.42 19.77
C ASP A 308 -7.09 7.94 19.64
N VAL A 309 -7.09 7.24 20.77
CA VAL A 309 -7.39 5.80 20.83
C VAL A 309 -8.70 5.47 21.50
N GLN A 310 -9.57 6.49 21.75
CA GLN A 310 -10.86 6.31 22.44
C GLN A 310 -11.81 5.31 21.78
N LYS A 311 -11.65 5.02 20.48
CA LYS A 311 -12.44 4.01 19.77
C LYS A 311 -11.68 2.71 19.56
N THR A 312 -10.40 2.67 19.87
CA THR A 312 -9.55 1.50 19.61
C THR A 312 -9.93 0.33 20.53
N THR A 313 -10.10 -0.86 19.95
CA THR A 313 -10.46 -2.08 20.68
C THR A 313 -9.31 -3.08 20.73
N SER A 314 -8.33 -3.00 19.86
CA SER A 314 -7.16 -3.87 19.86
C SER A 314 -5.87 -3.09 19.63
N MET A 315 -4.90 -3.33 20.50
CA MET A 315 -3.50 -2.86 20.41
C MET A 315 -2.53 -4.05 20.42
N ALA A 316 -3.02 -5.23 20.02
CA ALA A 316 -2.18 -6.44 20.01
C ALA A 316 -0.91 -6.23 19.17
N CYS A 317 0.24 -6.62 19.70
CA CYS A 317 1.54 -6.51 19.04
C CYS A 317 1.93 -5.09 18.58
N MET A 318 1.31 -4.03 19.13
CA MET A 318 1.48 -2.65 18.60
C MET A 318 2.95 -2.23 18.54
N PHE A 319 3.74 -2.58 19.55
CA PHE A 319 5.18 -2.29 19.63
C PHE A 319 6.05 -3.56 19.66
N TYR A 320 5.50 -4.70 19.21
CA TYR A 320 6.27 -5.95 19.17
C TYR A 320 7.60 -5.75 18.44
N GLY A 321 8.71 -6.20 19.04
CA GLY A 321 10.03 -6.15 18.41
C GLY A 321 10.64 -4.74 18.21
N CYS A 322 10.07 -3.71 18.85
CA CYS A 322 10.67 -2.36 18.86
C CYS A 322 11.90 -2.33 19.81
N SER A 323 12.93 -3.07 19.44
CA SER A 323 14.07 -3.39 20.31
C SER A 323 14.97 -2.20 20.64
N SER A 324 14.95 -1.11 19.86
CA SER A 324 15.71 0.11 20.12
C SER A 324 14.97 1.15 20.96
N LEU A 325 13.67 0.96 21.25
CA LEU A 325 12.93 1.87 22.16
C LEU A 325 13.53 1.79 23.55
N THR A 326 14.03 2.92 24.06
CA THR A 326 14.61 3.01 25.42
C THR A 326 13.60 3.49 26.45
N SER A 327 12.59 4.21 26.02
CA SER A 327 11.47 4.69 26.83
C SER A 327 10.23 4.88 25.96
N LEU A 328 9.05 4.79 26.56
CA LEU A 328 7.78 5.04 25.88
C LEU A 328 6.80 5.67 26.88
N ASN A 329 6.26 6.84 26.54
CA ASN A 329 5.25 7.52 27.33
C ASN A 329 3.86 7.05 26.91
N LEU A 330 3.15 6.33 27.79
CA LEU A 330 1.81 5.81 27.54
C LEU A 330 0.68 6.77 27.99
N ALA A 331 1.03 7.89 28.66
CA ALA A 331 0.03 8.82 29.24
C ALA A 331 -1.02 9.35 28.24
N PRO A 332 -0.72 9.50 26.93
CA PRO A 332 -1.73 9.95 25.98
C PRO A 332 -2.79 8.90 25.62
N LEU A 333 -2.57 7.61 25.93
CA LEU A 333 -3.44 6.53 25.47
C LEU A 333 -4.64 6.32 26.40
N ASP A 334 -5.85 6.66 25.94
CA ASP A 334 -7.12 6.28 26.59
C ASP A 334 -7.53 4.86 26.16
N THR A 335 -7.20 3.86 26.98
CA THR A 335 -7.40 2.45 26.65
C THR A 335 -8.71 1.84 27.17
N GLN A 336 -9.68 2.66 27.61
CA GLN A 336 -10.95 2.20 28.20
C GLN A 336 -11.76 1.20 27.34
N LYS A 337 -11.55 1.16 26.03
CA LYS A 337 -12.24 0.23 25.14
C LYS A 337 -11.37 -0.92 24.64
N VAL A 338 -10.10 -0.91 24.98
CA VAL A 338 -9.17 -1.97 24.54
C VAL A 338 -9.49 -3.27 25.26
N THR A 339 -9.59 -4.35 24.49
CA THR A 339 -9.85 -5.72 24.99
C THR A 339 -8.70 -6.68 24.73
N ASP A 340 -7.80 -6.32 23.81
CA ASP A 340 -6.69 -7.16 23.37
C ASP A 340 -5.38 -6.35 23.38
N MET A 341 -4.47 -6.71 24.31
CA MET A 341 -3.13 -6.15 24.48
C MET A 341 -2.04 -7.23 24.39
N ARG A 342 -2.35 -8.41 23.80
CA ARG A 342 -1.38 -9.49 23.68
C ARG A 342 -0.13 -9.02 22.95
N SER A 343 1.03 -9.43 23.46
CA SER A 343 2.35 -9.14 22.89
C SER A 343 2.61 -7.64 22.63
N MET A 344 1.89 -6.72 23.29
CA MET A 344 1.95 -5.28 22.97
C MET A 344 3.37 -4.73 23.03
N PHE A 345 4.20 -5.18 23.96
CA PHE A 345 5.59 -4.76 24.13
C PHE A 345 6.59 -5.92 23.98
N SER A 346 6.14 -7.09 23.48
CA SER A 346 7.03 -8.25 23.30
C SER A 346 8.25 -7.86 22.45
N GLY A 347 9.45 -8.28 22.87
CA GLY A 347 10.69 -7.98 22.17
C GLY A 347 11.19 -6.53 22.29
N CYS A 348 10.56 -5.68 23.11
CA CYS A 348 11.06 -4.33 23.40
C CYS A 348 12.26 -4.38 24.34
N SER A 349 13.34 -5.02 23.90
CA SER A 349 14.53 -5.31 24.72
C SER A 349 15.32 -4.07 25.17
N GLY A 350 15.13 -2.93 24.50
CA GLY A 350 15.74 -1.64 24.85
C GLY A 350 15.07 -0.91 26.01
N LEU A 351 13.80 -1.23 26.31
CA LEU A 351 13.07 -0.57 27.41
C LEU A 351 13.71 -0.92 28.75
N THR A 352 14.15 0.11 29.49
CA THR A 352 14.71 -0.05 30.84
C THR A 352 13.68 0.13 31.94
N SER A 353 12.60 0.85 31.65
CA SER A 353 11.42 1.06 32.52
C SER A 353 10.21 1.31 31.67
N LEU A 354 9.02 1.02 32.17
CA LEU A 354 7.75 1.30 31.54
C LEU A 354 6.71 1.65 32.61
N ASP A 355 6.11 2.83 32.50
CA ASP A 355 5.01 3.26 33.36
C ASP A 355 3.69 2.76 32.79
N LEU A 356 3.03 1.84 33.47
CA LEU A 356 1.73 1.28 33.09
C LEU A 356 0.55 2.02 33.68
N THR A 357 0.77 3.03 34.56
CA THR A 357 -0.30 3.73 35.28
C THR A 357 -1.33 4.39 34.37
N PRO A 358 -1.01 4.81 33.12
CA PRO A 358 -2.00 5.40 32.23
C PRO A 358 -2.95 4.38 31.58
N LEU A 359 -2.62 3.08 31.60
CA LEU A 359 -3.43 2.09 30.90
C LEU A 359 -4.65 1.68 31.75
N ASP A 360 -5.84 1.89 31.22
CA ASP A 360 -7.06 1.26 31.73
C ASP A 360 -7.19 -0.15 31.14
N THR A 361 -7.03 -1.18 31.97
CA THR A 361 -7.08 -2.56 31.55
C THR A 361 -8.33 -3.32 32.02
N GLN A 362 -9.35 -2.62 32.56
CA GLN A 362 -10.56 -3.25 33.10
C GLN A 362 -11.29 -4.16 32.10
N LYS A 363 -11.23 -3.84 30.79
CA LYS A 363 -11.88 -4.61 29.74
C LYS A 363 -10.93 -5.56 29.00
N VAL A 364 -9.65 -5.54 29.36
CA VAL A 364 -8.67 -6.37 28.67
C VAL A 364 -8.84 -7.83 29.08
N THR A 365 -8.96 -8.70 28.10
CA THR A 365 -9.13 -10.16 28.30
C THR A 365 -7.92 -10.96 27.85
N ASP A 366 -7.06 -10.39 27.05
CA ASP A 366 -5.85 -11.04 26.50
C ASP A 366 -4.62 -10.16 26.69
N ILE A 367 -3.68 -10.63 27.52
CA ILE A 367 -2.38 -10.01 27.80
C ILE A 367 -1.21 -10.99 27.59
N ARG A 368 -1.46 -12.10 26.89
CA ARG A 368 -0.42 -13.10 26.61
C ARG A 368 0.81 -12.46 26.01
N PHE A 369 1.98 -12.85 26.50
CA PHE A 369 3.28 -12.37 26.00
C PHE A 369 3.44 -10.85 26.01
N MET A 370 2.67 -10.11 26.83
CA MET A 370 2.65 -8.63 26.78
C MET A 370 4.04 -8.03 26.94
N PHE A 371 4.90 -8.60 27.80
CA PHE A 371 6.27 -8.14 28.06
C PHE A 371 7.32 -9.20 27.68
N ASP A 372 6.94 -10.21 26.90
CA ASP A 372 7.88 -11.24 26.49
C ASP A 372 9.13 -10.64 25.84
N GLY A 373 10.33 -11.12 26.20
CA GLY A 373 11.59 -10.61 25.65
C GLY A 373 11.97 -9.17 26.02
N CYS A 374 11.24 -8.53 26.96
CA CYS A 374 11.62 -7.20 27.48
C CYS A 374 12.86 -7.30 28.41
N SER A 375 13.97 -7.76 27.85
CA SER A 375 15.18 -8.09 28.61
C SER A 375 15.88 -6.89 29.27
N GLY A 376 15.60 -5.68 28.80
CA GLY A 376 16.13 -4.43 29.38
C GLY A 376 15.40 -3.97 30.64
N LEU A 377 14.17 -4.43 30.88
CA LEU A 377 13.40 -4.03 32.05
C LEU A 377 14.06 -4.51 33.33
N THR A 378 14.40 -3.57 34.22
CA THR A 378 14.99 -3.89 35.54
C THR A 378 13.94 -3.86 36.65
N ASN A 379 12.85 -3.16 36.45
CA ASN A 379 11.70 -3.09 37.34
C ASN A 379 10.41 -2.89 36.50
N LEU A 380 9.30 -3.42 36.99
CA LEU A 380 7.98 -3.25 36.39
C LEU A 380 6.93 -3.16 37.50
N ASP A 381 6.25 -2.01 37.57
CA ASP A 381 5.16 -1.80 38.51
C ASP A 381 3.84 -2.26 37.90
N LEU A 382 3.20 -3.26 38.51
CA LEU A 382 1.94 -3.85 38.06
C LEU A 382 0.73 -3.34 38.84
N THR A 383 0.91 -2.38 39.78
CA THR A 383 -0.13 -2.01 40.78
C THR A 383 -1.45 -1.56 40.17
N LEU A 384 -1.45 -0.97 38.96
CA LEU A 384 -2.65 -0.49 38.29
C LEU A 384 -3.07 -1.36 37.10
N LEU A 385 -2.42 -2.50 36.90
CA LEU A 385 -2.80 -3.47 35.87
C LEU A 385 -3.99 -4.30 36.38
N ASP A 386 -5.22 -3.95 36.00
CA ASP A 386 -6.41 -4.75 36.31
C ASP A 386 -6.45 -6.00 35.42
N THR A 387 -6.31 -7.17 36.04
CA THR A 387 -6.29 -8.45 35.33
C THR A 387 -7.52 -9.32 35.62
N LYS A 388 -8.53 -8.76 36.27
CA LYS A 388 -9.74 -9.48 36.68
C LYS A 388 -10.49 -10.18 35.52
N SER A 389 -10.44 -9.59 34.32
CA SER A 389 -11.09 -10.15 33.12
C SER A 389 -10.18 -11.08 32.34
N VAL A 390 -8.91 -11.24 32.74
CA VAL A 390 -7.91 -12.03 32.01
C VAL A 390 -8.08 -13.51 32.27
N THR A 391 -8.08 -14.31 31.21
CA THR A 391 -8.19 -15.78 31.28
C THR A 391 -6.91 -16.49 30.89
N ASN A 392 -5.98 -15.79 30.23
CA ASN A 392 -4.71 -16.35 29.75
C ASN A 392 -3.56 -15.38 30.00
N MET A 393 -2.58 -15.80 30.82
CA MET A 393 -1.36 -15.07 31.14
C MET A 393 -0.10 -15.77 30.61
N ALA A 394 -0.24 -16.62 29.57
CA ALA A 394 0.90 -17.33 29.01
C ALA A 394 2.01 -16.36 28.62
N GLY A 395 3.23 -16.62 29.04
CA GLY A 395 4.44 -15.91 28.68
C GLY A 395 4.48 -14.41 29.01
N ILE A 396 3.59 -13.90 29.89
CA ILE A 396 3.46 -12.44 30.10
C ILE A 396 4.80 -11.76 30.45
N PHE A 397 5.69 -12.44 31.18
CA PHE A 397 7.03 -11.96 31.53
C PHE A 397 8.15 -12.83 30.96
N SER A 398 7.83 -13.73 30.01
CA SER A 398 8.84 -14.59 29.39
C SER A 398 10.01 -13.76 28.86
N GLY A 399 11.25 -14.21 29.04
CA GLY A 399 12.45 -13.51 28.55
C GLY A 399 12.77 -12.17 29.22
N CYS A 400 12.07 -11.77 30.28
CA CYS A 400 12.37 -10.58 31.06
C CYS A 400 13.63 -10.79 31.93
N SER A 401 14.77 -11.02 31.29
CA SER A 401 16.01 -11.42 31.98
C SER A 401 16.65 -10.30 32.84
N GLY A 402 16.27 -9.04 32.60
CA GLY A 402 16.72 -7.89 33.40
C GLY A 402 16.00 -7.72 34.73
N LEU A 403 14.80 -8.30 34.90
CA LEU A 403 14.06 -8.21 36.16
C LEU A 403 14.78 -8.94 37.29
N THR A 404 15.07 -8.23 38.36
CA THR A 404 15.72 -8.79 39.58
C THR A 404 14.71 -9.19 40.66
N SER A 405 13.53 -8.55 40.63
CA SER A 405 12.40 -8.83 41.48
C SER A 405 11.10 -8.45 40.75
N LEU A 406 9.98 -9.05 41.14
CA LEU A 406 8.66 -8.72 40.60
C LEU A 406 7.60 -8.85 41.66
N ASN A 407 6.79 -7.83 41.87
CA ASN A 407 5.69 -7.83 42.80
C ASN A 407 4.40 -8.24 42.09
N LEU A 408 3.81 -9.39 42.51
CA LEU A 408 2.61 -9.98 41.89
C LEU A 408 1.31 -9.64 42.65
N THR A 409 1.37 -8.88 43.75
CA THR A 409 0.23 -8.69 44.67
C THR A 409 -0.99 -8.01 44.05
N SER A 410 -0.82 -7.31 42.94
CA SER A 410 -1.92 -6.64 42.21
C SER A 410 -2.57 -7.51 41.13
N LEU A 411 -1.97 -8.65 40.79
CA LEU A 411 -2.54 -9.52 39.75
C LEU A 411 -3.72 -10.31 40.29
N ASP A 412 -4.91 -10.11 39.73
CA ASP A 412 -6.05 -10.99 39.95
C ASP A 412 -5.97 -12.15 38.92
N THR A 413 -5.74 -13.35 39.44
CA THR A 413 -5.57 -14.55 38.61
C THR A 413 -6.70 -15.57 38.76
N GLN A 414 -7.81 -15.21 39.46
CA GLN A 414 -8.93 -16.11 39.70
C GLN A 414 -9.54 -16.73 38.42
N ASN A 415 -9.53 -16.00 37.33
CA ASN A 415 -10.11 -16.43 36.06
C ASN A 415 -9.06 -17.06 35.10
N VAL A 416 -7.79 -17.10 35.51
CA VAL A 416 -6.70 -17.56 34.64
C VAL A 416 -6.69 -19.08 34.55
N THR A 417 -6.68 -19.57 33.31
CA THR A 417 -6.60 -21.01 33.01
C THR A 417 -5.26 -21.45 32.44
N ASN A 418 -4.48 -20.49 31.90
CA ASN A 418 -3.17 -20.75 31.30
C ASN A 418 -2.11 -19.78 31.85
N MET A 419 -1.07 -20.34 32.50
CA MET A 419 0.12 -19.66 33.02
C MET A 419 1.41 -20.28 32.44
N SER A 420 1.31 -20.95 31.26
CA SER A 420 2.49 -21.50 30.61
C SER A 420 3.51 -20.41 30.32
N GLU A 421 4.79 -20.69 30.46
CA GLU A 421 5.93 -19.78 30.16
C GLU A 421 5.90 -18.44 30.94
N MET A 422 5.02 -18.28 31.96
CA MET A 422 4.76 -16.97 32.59
C MET A 422 6.04 -16.23 33.00
N PHE A 423 7.05 -16.94 33.51
CA PHE A 423 8.35 -16.42 33.91
C PHE A 423 9.52 -17.10 33.17
N SER A 424 9.24 -17.80 32.07
CA SER A 424 10.28 -18.48 31.30
C SER A 424 11.41 -17.51 30.92
N GLY A 425 12.67 -17.88 31.11
CA GLY A 425 13.83 -17.03 30.78
C GLY A 425 14.04 -15.82 31.69
N CYS A 426 13.30 -15.67 32.79
CA CYS A 426 13.53 -14.61 33.78
C CYS A 426 14.81 -14.90 34.60
N SER A 427 15.96 -14.91 33.93
CA SER A 427 17.24 -15.35 34.54
C SER A 427 17.79 -14.37 35.59
N GLY A 428 17.31 -13.09 35.60
CA GLY A 428 17.69 -12.11 36.59
C GLY A 428 16.97 -12.22 37.92
N LEU A 429 15.81 -12.92 37.99
CA LEU A 429 15.05 -13.08 39.21
C LEU A 429 15.82 -13.92 40.22
N THR A 430 16.05 -13.37 41.42
CA THR A 430 16.74 -14.06 42.51
C THR A 430 15.77 -14.67 43.52
N SER A 431 14.58 -14.15 43.61
CA SER A 431 13.46 -14.63 44.44
C SER A 431 12.13 -14.22 43.77
N LEU A 432 11.08 -15.00 44.07
CA LEU A 432 9.72 -14.67 43.59
C LEU A 432 8.70 -15.18 44.62
N ASP A 433 7.80 -14.27 45.06
CA ASP A 433 6.69 -14.64 45.95
C ASP A 433 5.48 -15.03 45.08
N LEU A 434 5.05 -16.29 45.22
CA LEU A 434 3.90 -16.85 44.50
C LEU A 434 2.60 -16.77 45.27
N THR A 435 2.62 -16.32 46.55
CA THR A 435 1.43 -16.26 47.41
C THR A 435 0.27 -15.44 46.82
N PRO A 436 0.49 -14.42 45.98
CA PRO A 436 -0.61 -13.68 45.38
C PRO A 436 -1.35 -14.43 44.27
N LEU A 437 -0.78 -15.49 43.70
CA LEU A 437 -1.37 -16.18 42.56
C LEU A 437 -2.46 -17.15 42.97
N ASP A 438 -3.70 -16.91 42.56
CA ASP A 438 -4.75 -17.94 42.60
C ASP A 438 -4.65 -18.82 41.37
N THR A 439 -4.26 -20.08 41.58
CA THR A 439 -4.06 -21.06 40.52
C THR A 439 -5.13 -22.16 40.47
N GLN A 440 -6.26 -21.94 41.18
CA GLN A 440 -7.32 -22.94 41.30
C GLN A 440 -7.88 -23.37 39.94
N ASN A 441 -7.96 -22.44 38.96
CA ASN A 441 -8.53 -22.70 37.65
C ASN A 441 -7.47 -22.99 36.57
N VAL A 442 -6.18 -22.97 36.94
CA VAL A 442 -5.08 -23.16 35.97
C VAL A 442 -4.99 -24.61 35.52
N THR A 443 -4.92 -24.84 34.23
CA THR A 443 -4.78 -26.15 33.60
C THR A 443 -3.42 -26.35 32.94
N ASP A 444 -2.70 -25.26 32.57
CA ASP A 444 -1.39 -25.33 31.97
C ASP A 444 -0.39 -24.42 32.69
N MET A 445 0.69 -25.04 33.22
CA MET A 445 1.85 -24.40 33.84
C MET A 445 3.15 -24.85 33.15
N SER A 446 3.08 -25.34 31.91
CA SER A 446 4.27 -25.79 31.19
C SER A 446 5.28 -24.64 31.05
N GLU A 447 6.55 -24.98 31.22
CA GLU A 447 7.70 -24.08 31.13
C GLU A 447 7.63 -22.82 32.02
N MET A 448 6.72 -22.78 33.02
CA MET A 448 6.40 -21.57 33.80
C MET A 448 7.63 -20.87 34.38
N PHE A 449 8.66 -21.64 34.81
CA PHE A 449 9.91 -21.11 35.33
C PHE A 449 11.14 -21.59 34.52
N SER A 450 10.92 -22.12 33.32
CA SER A 450 12.02 -22.61 32.48
C SER A 450 13.07 -21.50 32.30
N GLY A 451 14.36 -21.80 32.48
CA GLY A 451 15.44 -20.83 32.31
C GLY A 451 15.59 -19.77 33.42
N CYS A 452 14.83 -19.88 34.52
CA CYS A 452 15.00 -19.00 35.70
C CYS A 452 16.29 -19.36 36.47
N SER A 453 17.44 -19.14 35.84
CA SER A 453 18.74 -19.58 36.39
C SER A 453 19.20 -18.76 37.61
N GLY A 454 18.63 -17.57 37.83
CA GLY A 454 18.93 -16.71 38.98
C GLY A 454 18.22 -17.10 40.26
N LEU A 455 17.09 -17.88 40.18
CA LEU A 455 16.35 -18.33 41.35
C LEU A 455 17.17 -19.35 42.14
N THR A 456 17.39 -19.07 43.42
CA THR A 456 18.13 -19.96 44.31
C THR A 456 17.22 -20.86 45.13
N SER A 457 16.00 -20.41 45.40
CA SER A 457 14.91 -21.15 46.05
C SER A 457 13.59 -20.64 45.55
N LEU A 458 12.55 -21.48 45.60
CA LEU A 458 11.17 -21.10 45.21
C LEU A 458 10.18 -21.89 46.08
N ASP A 459 9.31 -21.19 46.81
CA ASP A 459 8.22 -21.81 47.55
C ASP A 459 7.04 -22.11 46.62
N LEU A 460 6.72 -23.36 46.41
CA LEU A 460 5.63 -23.84 45.57
C LEU A 460 4.33 -24.13 46.32
N VAL A 461 4.35 -24.03 47.66
CA VAL A 461 3.17 -24.31 48.51
C VAL A 461 1.94 -23.50 48.12
N PRO A 462 2.08 -22.23 47.67
CA PRO A 462 0.93 -21.43 47.25
C PRO A 462 0.22 -21.95 45.99
N LEU A 463 0.87 -22.76 45.17
CA LEU A 463 0.29 -23.17 43.87
C LEU A 463 -0.70 -24.35 44.07
N ASN A 464 -1.97 -24.13 43.74
CA ASN A 464 -2.94 -25.19 43.63
C ASN A 464 -2.83 -25.87 42.26
N THR A 465 -2.39 -27.13 42.25
CA THR A 465 -2.16 -27.90 41.03
C THR A 465 -3.24 -28.93 40.72
N GLN A 466 -4.38 -28.90 41.44
CA GLN A 466 -5.42 -29.94 41.31
C GLN A 466 -6.00 -30.06 39.90
N ASN A 467 -6.11 -28.92 39.18
CA ASN A 467 -6.67 -28.85 37.82
C ASN A 467 -5.59 -28.82 36.74
N VAL A 468 -4.30 -28.81 37.11
CA VAL A 468 -3.20 -28.70 36.15
C VAL A 468 -3.00 -30.02 35.42
N THR A 469 -3.07 -29.97 34.11
CA THR A 469 -2.88 -31.14 33.23
C THR A 469 -1.52 -31.15 32.55
N ASN A 470 -0.84 -29.98 32.48
CA ASN A 470 0.46 -29.85 31.84
C ASN A 470 1.41 -29.03 32.73
N MET A 471 2.50 -29.64 33.18
CA MET A 471 3.63 -29.02 33.89
C MET A 471 4.96 -29.39 33.20
N SER A 472 4.92 -29.71 31.90
CA SER A 472 6.14 -30.14 31.20
C SER A 472 7.20 -29.04 31.25
N LYS A 473 8.45 -29.42 31.50
CA LYS A 473 9.62 -28.54 31.54
C LYS A 473 9.51 -27.34 32.49
N MET A 474 8.62 -27.37 33.49
CA MET A 474 8.32 -26.27 34.42
C MET A 474 9.59 -25.64 35.02
N PHE A 475 10.64 -26.45 35.30
CA PHE A 475 11.92 -26.01 35.84
C PHE A 475 13.10 -26.35 34.92
N TYR A 476 12.87 -26.44 33.63
CA TYR A 476 13.93 -26.74 32.67
C TYR A 476 14.98 -25.62 32.70
N TYR A 477 16.28 -25.96 32.78
CA TYR A 477 17.39 -24.98 32.92
C TYR A 477 17.33 -24.02 34.15
N CYS A 478 16.62 -24.37 35.23
CA CYS A 478 16.69 -23.64 36.50
C CYS A 478 17.98 -23.99 37.27
N SER A 479 19.13 -23.67 36.74
CA SER A 479 20.42 -24.11 37.28
C SER A 479 20.78 -23.51 38.64
N GLY A 480 20.12 -22.44 39.08
CA GLY A 480 20.32 -21.80 40.37
C GLY A 480 19.57 -22.46 41.53
N LEU A 481 18.48 -23.23 41.23
CA LEU A 481 17.65 -23.83 42.29
C LEU A 481 18.41 -24.93 43.04
N THR A 482 18.48 -24.74 44.34
CA THR A 482 19.13 -25.71 45.27
C THR A 482 18.16 -26.28 46.29
N SER A 483 16.95 -25.69 46.42
CA SER A 483 15.90 -26.10 47.32
C SER A 483 14.52 -25.63 46.83
#